data_52a947d45231a066bf1c352a1a36cc96
#
_entry.id   52a947d45231a066bf1c352a1a36cc96
#
_cell.length_a   1.000
_cell.length_b   1.000
_cell.length_c   1.000
_cell.angle_alpha   90.00
_cell.angle_beta   90.00
_cell.angle_gamma   90.00
#
_symmetry.space_group_name_H-M   'P 1'
#
loop_
_entity.id
_entity.type
_entity.pdbx_description
1 polymer ?
#
loop_
_entity_poly.entity_id
_entity_poly.type
_entity_poly.pdbx_seq_one_letter_code
_entity_poly.pdbx_strand_id
1 'polypeptide(L)'
;NEARTAGYIGRGNTYPFGNHVHEIPVKDIPHTAFDCILFQSAANYQTDQYEILTPEQRQLPKIYLEHDPPRQHPTDTRHIVDSPDTILVHVTSFNKLMWDNNRSPAVVIEHGVMIPDHVHYTGQLERGIVVVNNLAKRGRRLGLDVFREASRQVPLDLVGMGADELGGLGEVTHTELPEFICQYRFFFNPIRYTSLGLAVCEAMMMGIPVVALATTELATIICNGQSGFMDTDPAALIKKMELLLRKPELAARIGAEGRKIAERRFNIQRFTKEWEELFRTAVASARPISYITGQASGVEKEI
;
A
#
# COMPACT_ATOMS: atom_id res chain seq x y z
N ASN A 1 18.46 10.46 -16.80
CA ASN A 1 17.95 9.71 -15.66
C ASN A 1 18.95 8.62 -15.28
N GLU A 2 19.89 8.96 -14.38
CA GLU A 2 20.92 8.00 -13.93
C GLU A 2 20.28 6.73 -13.33
N ALA A 3 19.14 6.84 -12.68
CA ALA A 3 18.40 5.69 -12.14
C ALA A 3 17.88 4.73 -13.24
N ARG A 4 17.55 5.23 -14.44
CA ARG A 4 17.13 4.39 -15.56
C ARG A 4 18.29 3.71 -16.27
N THR A 5 19.46 4.35 -16.30
CA THR A 5 20.67 3.81 -16.91
C THR A 5 21.46 2.90 -15.99
N ALA A 6 21.37 3.11 -14.68
CA ALA A 6 22.07 2.31 -13.66
C ALA A 6 21.32 1.04 -13.24
N GLY A 7 20.15 0.77 -13.84
CA GLY A 7 19.21 -0.19 -13.27
C GLY A 7 18.49 0.40 -12.06
N TYR A 8 17.52 -0.30 -11.54
CA TYR A 8 16.80 0.13 -10.36
C TYR A 8 17.75 0.18 -9.16
N ILE A 9 17.91 1.35 -8.56
CA ILE A 9 18.64 1.50 -7.30
C ILE A 9 17.67 1.07 -6.19
N GLY A 10 17.43 -0.22 -6.08
CA GLY A 10 16.18 -0.44 -5.51
C GLY A 10 16.02 -1.44 -4.45
N ARG A 11 16.95 -1.73 -3.64
CA ARG A 11 16.59 -2.37 -2.36
C ARG A 11 15.90 -1.42 -1.39
N GLY A 12 15.11 -0.46 -1.88
CA GLY A 12 14.49 0.58 -1.10
C GLY A 12 15.33 0.90 0.15
N ASN A 13 16.00 2.00 0.22
CA ASN A 13 16.89 2.36 1.34
C ASN A 13 16.24 2.22 2.73
N THR A 14 14.96 1.92 2.79
CA THR A 14 14.14 1.90 4.00
C THR A 14 13.62 0.52 4.39
N TYR A 15 13.72 -0.50 3.50
CA TYR A 15 13.23 -1.84 3.80
C TYR A 15 14.33 -2.90 3.57
N PRO A 16 14.68 -3.69 4.59
CA PRO A 16 15.71 -4.73 4.48
C PRO A 16 15.16 -5.96 3.76
N PHE A 17 15.24 -5.98 2.44
CA PHE A 17 14.90 -7.19 1.68
C PHE A 17 15.88 -8.33 1.96
N GLY A 18 15.36 -9.55 2.07
CA GLY A 18 16.17 -10.75 2.27
C GLY A 18 16.96 -11.16 1.02
N ASN A 19 17.86 -12.14 1.18
CA ASN A 19 18.74 -12.63 0.11
C ASN A 19 18.03 -13.29 -1.08
N HIS A 20 16.73 -13.58 -0.95
CA HIS A 20 15.89 -14.13 -2.01
C HIS A 20 15.36 -13.07 -3.00
N VAL A 21 15.59 -11.78 -2.71
CA VAL A 21 15.29 -10.68 -3.63
C VAL A 21 16.55 -10.35 -4.42
N HIS A 22 16.48 -10.48 -5.73
CA HIS A 22 17.60 -10.24 -6.63
C HIS A 22 17.36 -8.99 -7.46
N GLU A 23 18.35 -8.10 -7.47
CA GLU A 23 18.40 -6.98 -8.42
C GLU A 23 19.04 -7.47 -9.73
N ILE A 24 18.37 -7.23 -10.84
CA ILE A 24 18.85 -7.60 -12.16
C ILE A 24 19.20 -6.31 -12.92
N PRO A 25 20.46 -6.12 -13.32
CA PRO A 25 20.83 -5.01 -14.18
C PRO A 25 20.02 -5.00 -15.48
N VAL A 26 19.62 -3.81 -15.94
CA VAL A 26 18.77 -3.67 -17.15
C VAL A 26 19.34 -4.42 -18.36
N LYS A 27 20.67 -4.40 -18.54
CA LYS A 27 21.36 -5.09 -19.63
C LYS A 27 21.21 -6.62 -19.61
N ASP A 28 20.93 -7.20 -18.42
CA ASP A 28 20.84 -8.65 -18.22
C ASP A 28 19.38 -9.15 -18.30
N ILE A 29 18.40 -8.23 -18.23
CA ILE A 29 16.97 -8.57 -18.33
C ILE A 29 16.61 -9.34 -19.60
N PRO A 30 17.09 -8.95 -20.80
CA PRO A 30 16.78 -9.69 -22.03
C PRO A 30 17.23 -11.16 -22.03
N HIS A 31 18.20 -11.51 -21.18
CA HIS A 31 18.78 -12.84 -21.04
C HIS A 31 18.27 -13.60 -19.82
N THR A 32 17.34 -13.01 -19.07
CA THR A 32 16.77 -13.61 -17.85
C THR A 32 15.40 -14.20 -18.15
N ALA A 33 15.15 -15.41 -17.66
CA ALA A 33 13.85 -16.04 -17.76
C ALA A 33 12.94 -15.53 -16.61
N PHE A 34 11.70 -15.21 -16.96
CA PHE A 34 10.66 -14.79 -16.02
C PHE A 34 9.37 -15.58 -16.28
N ASP A 35 8.57 -15.80 -15.24
CA ASP A 35 7.26 -16.47 -15.34
C ASP A 35 6.13 -15.45 -15.55
N CYS A 36 6.25 -14.25 -14.97
CA CYS A 36 5.29 -13.16 -15.14
C CYS A 36 5.93 -11.80 -14.87
N ILE A 37 5.21 -10.74 -15.17
CA ILE A 37 5.64 -9.36 -14.98
C ILE A 37 4.66 -8.65 -14.04
N LEU A 38 5.20 -8.03 -12.98
CA LEU A 38 4.45 -7.16 -12.07
C LEU A 38 4.84 -5.70 -12.29
N PHE A 39 3.89 -4.89 -12.75
CA PHE A 39 4.03 -3.44 -12.87
C PHE A 39 3.54 -2.75 -11.60
N GLN A 40 4.24 -1.71 -11.18
CA GLN A 40 3.87 -0.93 -9.99
C GLN A 40 3.74 0.58 -10.25
N SER A 41 3.91 1.01 -11.50
CA SER A 41 3.78 2.42 -11.87
C SER A 41 3.38 2.57 -13.34
N ALA A 42 2.80 3.74 -13.66
CA ALA A 42 2.46 4.09 -15.03
C ALA A 42 3.69 4.07 -15.96
N ALA A 43 4.85 4.55 -15.49
CA ALA A 43 6.09 4.54 -16.26
C ALA A 43 6.52 3.11 -16.62
N ASN A 44 6.46 2.19 -15.65
CA ASN A 44 6.82 0.79 -15.90
C ASN A 44 5.94 0.17 -16.99
N TYR A 45 4.63 0.44 -16.97
CA TYR A 45 3.67 -0.12 -17.91
C TYR A 45 3.68 0.59 -19.27
N GLN A 46 3.74 1.92 -19.29
CA GLN A 46 3.58 2.69 -20.54
C GLN A 46 4.90 2.86 -21.31
N THR A 47 6.04 2.81 -20.63
CA THR A 47 7.35 3.15 -21.23
C THR A 47 8.39 2.07 -20.99
N ASP A 48 8.73 1.77 -19.73
CA ASP A 48 9.90 0.97 -19.39
C ASP A 48 9.84 -0.45 -19.98
N GLN A 49 8.66 -1.08 -20.02
CA GLN A 49 8.50 -2.41 -20.60
C GLN A 49 8.93 -2.48 -22.08
N TYR A 50 8.76 -1.39 -22.83
CA TYR A 50 9.12 -1.34 -24.25
C TYR A 50 10.62 -1.06 -24.48
N GLU A 51 11.26 -0.42 -23.51
CA GLU A 51 12.68 -0.13 -23.53
C GLU A 51 13.53 -1.30 -22.98
N ILE A 52 12.98 -2.11 -22.06
CA ILE A 52 13.75 -3.06 -21.26
C ILE A 52 13.47 -4.50 -21.64
N LEU A 53 12.19 -4.85 -21.90
CA LEU A 53 11.78 -6.23 -22.17
C LEU A 53 11.85 -6.58 -23.65
N THR A 54 12.24 -7.81 -23.96
CA THR A 54 12.14 -8.33 -25.34
C THR A 54 10.69 -8.47 -25.80
N PRO A 55 10.41 -8.58 -27.12
CA PRO A 55 9.06 -8.86 -27.62
C PRO A 55 8.44 -10.12 -27.00
N GLU A 56 9.24 -11.17 -26.79
CA GLU A 56 8.81 -12.44 -26.20
C GLU A 56 8.48 -12.26 -24.72
N GLN A 57 9.33 -11.57 -23.97
CA GLN A 57 9.08 -11.28 -22.55
C GLN A 57 7.80 -10.44 -22.38
N ARG A 58 7.48 -9.54 -23.31
CA ARG A 58 6.23 -8.77 -23.27
C ARG A 58 4.96 -9.60 -23.53
N GLN A 59 5.08 -10.88 -23.89
CA GLN A 59 3.94 -11.81 -24.00
C GLN A 59 3.69 -12.58 -22.69
N LEU A 60 4.57 -12.47 -21.71
CA LEU A 60 4.40 -13.10 -20.40
C LEU A 60 3.13 -12.60 -19.71
N PRO A 61 2.55 -13.39 -18.79
CA PRO A 61 1.45 -12.94 -17.93
C PRO A 61 1.78 -11.62 -17.25
N LYS A 62 0.79 -10.74 -17.16
CA LYS A 62 0.97 -9.40 -16.61
C LYS A 62 0.03 -9.13 -15.46
N ILE A 63 0.59 -8.54 -14.43
CA ILE A 63 -0.15 -8.03 -13.29
C ILE A 63 0.23 -6.56 -13.13
N TYR A 64 -0.74 -5.70 -12.87
CA TYR A 64 -0.51 -4.31 -12.50
C TYR A 64 -1.05 -4.06 -11.09
N LEU A 65 -0.17 -3.63 -10.19
CA LEU A 65 -0.55 -3.26 -8.83
C LEU A 65 -0.83 -1.75 -8.77
N GLU A 66 -2.10 -1.42 -8.50
CA GLU A 66 -2.54 -0.04 -8.34
C GLU A 66 -2.61 0.33 -6.86
N HIS A 67 -1.73 1.25 -6.46
CA HIS A 67 -1.58 1.69 -5.09
C HIS A 67 -2.52 2.81 -4.68
N ASP A 68 -2.94 3.64 -5.63
CA ASP A 68 -3.69 4.87 -5.35
C ASP A 68 -5.08 4.86 -5.99
N PRO A 69 -6.07 5.56 -5.42
CA PRO A 69 -7.29 5.89 -6.14
C PRO A 69 -6.99 6.97 -7.19
N PRO A 70 -7.89 7.18 -8.20
CA PRO A 70 -7.71 8.20 -9.23
C PRO A 70 -7.58 9.58 -8.60
N ARG A 71 -6.55 10.33 -8.99
CA ARG A 71 -6.24 11.62 -8.34
C ARG A 71 -6.82 12.82 -9.08
N GLN A 72 -6.92 12.76 -10.41
CA GLN A 72 -7.32 13.91 -11.24
C GLN A 72 -8.83 14.07 -11.25
N HIS A 73 -9.55 12.99 -11.55
CA HIS A 73 -11.02 12.93 -11.52
C HIS A 73 -11.41 11.70 -10.69
N PRO A 74 -11.69 11.88 -9.39
CA PRO A 74 -11.87 10.74 -8.47
C PRO A 74 -12.93 9.73 -8.88
N THR A 75 -13.95 10.13 -9.61
CA THR A 75 -15.10 9.29 -9.98
C THR A 75 -15.27 9.08 -11.49
N ASP A 76 -14.37 9.63 -12.30
CA ASP A 76 -14.47 9.59 -13.78
C ASP A 76 -13.07 9.50 -14.40
N THR A 77 -12.32 8.51 -13.99
CA THR A 77 -10.97 8.24 -14.54
C THR A 77 -10.86 6.79 -14.95
N ARG A 78 -10.52 6.59 -16.21
CA ARG A 78 -10.13 5.27 -16.73
C ARG A 78 -8.72 4.93 -16.31
N HIS A 79 -8.53 3.68 -15.92
CA HIS A 79 -7.20 3.17 -15.65
C HIS A 79 -6.35 3.13 -16.93
N ILE A 80 -5.03 3.32 -16.78
CA ILE A 80 -4.10 3.29 -17.92
C ILE A 80 -3.99 1.91 -18.58
N VAL A 81 -4.31 0.86 -17.83
CA VAL A 81 -4.35 -0.51 -18.35
C VAL A 81 -5.73 -0.78 -18.91
N ASP A 82 -5.79 -1.09 -20.20
CA ASP A 82 -7.01 -1.54 -20.88
C ASP A 82 -6.68 -2.81 -21.67
N SER A 83 -6.57 -3.93 -20.97
CA SER A 83 -6.20 -5.22 -21.56
C SER A 83 -6.87 -6.36 -20.81
N PRO A 84 -7.58 -7.27 -21.49
CA PRO A 84 -8.14 -8.46 -20.86
C PRO A 84 -7.04 -9.44 -20.38
N ASP A 85 -5.80 -9.27 -20.84
CA ASP A 85 -4.66 -10.15 -20.53
C ASP A 85 -3.79 -9.59 -19.37
N THR A 86 -4.19 -8.48 -18.76
CA THR A 86 -3.47 -7.87 -17.62
C THR A 86 -4.38 -7.79 -16.42
N ILE A 87 -4.02 -8.46 -15.33
CA ILE A 87 -4.80 -8.44 -14.09
C ILE A 87 -4.46 -7.15 -13.32
N LEU A 88 -5.48 -6.36 -13.00
CA LEU A 88 -5.36 -5.23 -12.09
C LEU A 88 -5.53 -5.70 -10.64
N VAL A 89 -4.56 -5.40 -9.80
CA VAL A 89 -4.65 -5.62 -8.36
C VAL A 89 -4.78 -4.29 -7.68
N HIS A 90 -5.91 -4.06 -7.02
CA HIS A 90 -6.11 -2.90 -6.17
C HIS A 90 -5.79 -3.25 -4.72
N VAL A 91 -5.17 -2.33 -4.00
CA VAL A 91 -4.83 -2.52 -2.58
C VAL A 91 -6.02 -2.32 -1.65
N THR A 92 -7.15 -1.82 -2.16
CA THR A 92 -8.39 -1.64 -1.41
C THR A 92 -9.62 -1.81 -2.30
N SER A 93 -10.75 -2.17 -1.70
CA SER A 93 -12.06 -2.16 -2.38
C SER A 93 -12.45 -0.77 -2.83
N PHE A 94 -12.09 0.26 -2.06
CA PHE A 94 -12.30 1.65 -2.44
C PHE A 94 -11.57 2.01 -3.75
N ASN A 95 -10.29 1.65 -3.90
CA ASN A 95 -9.55 1.90 -5.15
C ASN A 95 -10.25 1.21 -6.33
N LYS A 96 -10.59 -0.07 -6.19
CA LYS A 96 -11.28 -0.83 -7.23
C LYS A 96 -12.61 -0.18 -7.65
N LEU A 97 -13.35 0.38 -6.69
CA LEU A 97 -14.62 1.08 -6.93
C LEU A 97 -14.42 2.39 -7.71
N MET A 98 -13.34 3.12 -7.40
CA MET A 98 -13.12 4.48 -7.92
C MET A 98 -12.50 4.51 -9.32
N TRP A 99 -11.77 3.47 -9.72
CA TRP A 99 -11.24 3.34 -11.07
C TRP A 99 -12.24 2.72 -12.04
N ASP A 100 -12.39 3.30 -13.24
CA ASP A 100 -12.89 2.54 -14.40
C ASP A 100 -11.78 1.58 -14.85
N ASN A 101 -11.95 0.31 -14.52
CA ASN A 101 -10.95 -0.74 -14.77
C ASN A 101 -10.90 -1.19 -16.24
N ASN A 102 -11.65 -0.54 -17.12
CA ASN A 102 -11.76 -0.88 -18.55
C ASN A 102 -12.09 -2.38 -18.75
N ARG A 103 -11.38 -3.04 -19.67
CA ARG A 103 -11.53 -4.49 -19.96
C ARG A 103 -10.70 -5.40 -19.06
N SER A 104 -9.87 -4.82 -18.20
CA SER A 104 -8.92 -5.57 -17.37
C SER A 104 -9.64 -6.29 -16.22
N PRO A 105 -9.38 -7.58 -16.00
CA PRO A 105 -9.88 -8.27 -14.81
C PRO A 105 -9.27 -7.61 -13.56
N ALA A 106 -10.13 -7.22 -12.61
CA ALA A 106 -9.69 -6.50 -11.42
C ALA A 106 -10.00 -7.27 -10.15
N VAL A 107 -9.00 -7.43 -9.29
CA VAL A 107 -9.08 -8.07 -7.97
C VAL A 107 -8.64 -7.11 -6.88
N VAL A 108 -8.91 -7.46 -5.62
CA VAL A 108 -8.40 -6.72 -4.46
C VAL A 108 -7.51 -7.67 -3.65
N ILE A 109 -6.30 -7.22 -3.34
CA ILE A 109 -5.43 -7.83 -2.35
C ILE A 109 -5.06 -6.74 -1.35
N GLU A 110 -5.69 -6.79 -0.18
CA GLU A 110 -5.43 -5.82 0.87
C GLU A 110 -4.00 -5.94 1.40
N HIS A 111 -3.45 -4.86 1.93
CA HIS A 111 -2.11 -4.84 2.50
C HIS A 111 -1.88 -5.94 3.53
N GLY A 112 -0.64 -6.43 3.59
CA GLY A 112 -0.12 -7.21 4.68
C GLY A 112 0.94 -6.41 5.41
N VAL A 113 0.90 -6.39 6.74
CA VAL A 113 1.89 -5.72 7.57
C VAL A 113 2.49 -6.66 8.59
N MET A 114 3.75 -6.41 8.94
CA MET A 114 4.46 -7.14 9.99
C MET A 114 4.81 -6.17 11.11
N ILE A 115 4.47 -6.57 12.32
CA ILE A 115 4.88 -5.87 13.54
C ILE A 115 5.80 -6.82 14.31
N PRO A 116 6.95 -6.36 14.82
CA PRO A 116 7.80 -7.20 15.65
C PRO A 116 7.03 -7.74 16.88
N ASP A 117 7.20 -9.01 17.21
CA ASP A 117 6.43 -9.70 18.26
C ASP A 117 6.52 -9.04 19.64
N HIS A 118 7.63 -8.37 19.91
CA HIS A 118 7.84 -7.67 21.19
C HIS A 118 7.19 -6.29 21.25
N VAL A 119 6.67 -5.77 20.15
CA VAL A 119 6.06 -4.43 20.09
C VAL A 119 4.56 -4.52 20.39
N HIS A 120 4.16 -3.88 21.48
CA HIS A 120 2.77 -3.82 21.91
C HIS A 120 2.39 -2.40 22.30
N TYR A 121 1.13 -2.07 22.12
CA TYR A 121 0.58 -0.80 22.56
C TYR A 121 0.77 -0.61 24.07
N THR A 122 1.37 0.52 24.46
CA THR A 122 1.50 0.94 25.86
C THR A 122 0.66 2.18 26.17
N GLY A 123 0.51 3.06 25.19
CA GLY A 123 -0.28 4.28 25.31
C GLY A 123 0.16 5.21 26.47
N GLN A 124 1.42 5.11 26.91
CA GLN A 124 1.94 5.85 28.07
C GLN A 124 2.12 7.35 27.81
N LEU A 125 2.36 7.73 26.55
CA LEU A 125 2.46 9.13 26.15
C LEU A 125 1.06 9.72 26.01
N GLU A 126 0.74 10.74 26.80
CA GLU A 126 -0.54 11.45 26.74
C GLU A 126 -0.61 12.39 25.52
N ARG A 127 -0.34 11.82 24.34
CA ARG A 127 -0.28 12.51 23.05
C ARG A 127 -0.80 11.59 21.94
N GLY A 128 -1.27 12.18 20.87
CA GLY A 128 -1.53 11.48 19.63
C GLY A 128 -0.34 11.53 18.68
N ILE A 129 -0.28 10.57 17.76
CA ILE A 129 0.72 10.52 16.69
C ILE A 129 0.06 10.59 15.32
N VAL A 130 0.66 11.36 14.42
CA VAL A 130 0.32 11.42 12.99
C VAL A 130 1.54 10.96 12.19
N VAL A 131 1.35 9.97 11.32
CA VAL A 131 2.43 9.43 10.48
C VAL A 131 2.08 9.71 9.02
N VAL A 132 2.64 10.78 8.45
CA VAL A 132 2.35 11.22 7.08
C VAL A 132 3.57 11.87 6.44
N ASN A 133 4.04 11.28 5.34
CA ASN A 133 5.13 11.84 4.56
C ASN A 133 4.69 13.09 3.77
N ASN A 134 5.52 14.14 3.80
CA ASN A 134 5.36 15.36 3.03
C ASN A 134 3.98 16.03 3.19
N LEU A 135 3.45 16.09 4.41
CA LEU A 135 2.11 16.61 4.71
C LEU A 135 1.95 18.06 4.23
N ALA A 136 2.97 18.91 4.45
CA ALA A 136 2.95 20.30 3.99
C ALA A 136 2.75 20.41 2.47
N LYS A 137 3.55 19.69 1.69
CA LYS A 137 3.53 19.67 0.22
C LYS A 137 2.25 19.03 -0.34
N ARG A 138 1.75 17.97 0.29
CA ARG A 138 0.59 17.21 -0.17
C ARG A 138 -0.75 17.84 0.27
N GLY A 139 -0.71 18.81 1.19
CA GLY A 139 -1.76 19.75 1.51
C GLY A 139 -3.08 19.14 1.99
N ARG A 140 -4.18 19.76 1.56
CA ARG A 140 -5.55 19.39 1.98
C ARG A 140 -5.91 17.94 1.69
N ARG A 141 -5.38 17.36 0.64
CA ARG A 141 -5.66 15.95 0.29
C ARG A 141 -5.25 15.02 1.42
N LEU A 142 -4.11 15.28 2.05
CA LEU A 142 -3.64 14.50 3.21
C LEU A 142 -4.03 15.13 4.56
N GLY A 143 -4.88 16.16 4.56
CA GLY A 143 -5.47 16.69 5.78
C GLY A 143 -4.61 17.70 6.53
N LEU A 144 -3.73 18.45 5.85
CA LEU A 144 -2.89 19.48 6.48
C LEU A 144 -3.68 20.46 7.35
N ASP A 145 -4.82 20.92 6.86
CA ASP A 145 -5.70 21.86 7.59
C ASP A 145 -6.34 21.21 8.80
N VAL A 146 -6.78 19.96 8.69
CA VAL A 146 -7.35 19.19 9.80
C VAL A 146 -6.27 18.90 10.87
N PHE A 147 -5.06 18.55 10.45
CA PHE A 147 -3.92 18.39 11.37
C PHE A 147 -3.63 19.69 12.12
N ARG A 148 -3.54 20.82 11.42
CA ARG A 148 -3.29 22.13 12.03
C ARG A 148 -4.39 22.58 13.00
N GLU A 149 -5.63 22.28 12.70
CA GLU A 149 -6.77 22.57 13.59
C GLU A 149 -6.69 21.71 14.85
N ALA A 150 -6.49 20.41 14.70
CA ALA A 150 -6.41 19.46 15.80
C ALA A 150 -5.19 19.73 16.71
N SER A 151 -4.03 20.02 16.14
CA SER A 151 -2.79 20.24 16.89
C SER A 151 -2.79 21.52 17.75
N ARG A 152 -3.73 22.45 17.51
CA ARG A 152 -3.94 23.61 18.40
C ARG A 152 -4.71 23.28 19.66
N GLN A 153 -5.43 22.18 19.67
CA GLN A 153 -6.37 21.80 20.74
C GLN A 153 -5.94 20.53 21.48
N VAL A 154 -5.22 19.65 20.79
CA VAL A 154 -4.80 18.35 21.31
C VAL A 154 -3.29 18.18 21.10
N PRO A 155 -2.53 17.67 22.07
CA PRO A 155 -1.11 17.37 21.89
C PRO A 155 -0.94 16.28 20.82
N LEU A 156 -0.42 16.66 19.67
CA LEU A 156 -0.14 15.79 18.52
C LEU A 156 1.31 15.93 18.11
N ASP A 157 1.96 14.81 17.85
CA ASP A 157 3.25 14.76 17.18
C ASP A 157 3.05 14.31 15.74
N LEU A 158 3.91 14.81 14.86
CA LEU A 158 3.94 14.46 13.44
C LEU A 158 5.29 13.84 13.10
N VAL A 159 5.29 12.69 12.45
CA VAL A 159 6.48 12.05 11.90
C VAL A 159 6.29 11.71 10.43
N GLY A 160 7.41 11.62 9.72
CA GLY A 160 7.52 11.31 8.31
C GLY A 160 8.44 12.29 7.58
N MET A 161 8.73 12.00 6.32
CA MET A 161 9.53 12.90 5.47
C MET A 161 8.91 14.30 5.44
N GLY A 162 9.72 15.34 5.70
CA GLY A 162 9.28 16.74 5.70
C GLY A 162 8.34 17.12 6.85
N ALA A 163 8.27 16.33 7.92
CA ALA A 163 7.46 16.66 9.10
C ALA A 163 8.00 17.90 9.84
N ASP A 164 9.30 18.10 9.81
CA ASP A 164 10.02 19.27 10.37
C ASP A 164 9.51 20.61 9.82
N GLU A 165 9.06 20.67 8.57
CA GLU A 165 8.43 21.86 7.98
C GLU A 165 7.16 22.34 8.74
N LEU A 166 6.57 21.46 9.53
CA LEU A 166 5.38 21.71 10.34
C LEU A 166 5.64 21.66 11.84
N GLY A 167 6.93 21.69 12.25
CA GLY A 167 7.32 21.54 13.64
C GLY A 167 7.19 20.10 14.17
N GLY A 168 7.14 19.12 13.30
CA GLY A 168 7.12 17.71 13.65
C GLY A 168 8.51 17.17 13.99
N LEU A 169 8.58 15.88 14.31
CA LEU A 169 9.76 15.19 14.83
C LEU A 169 10.69 14.65 13.73
N GLY A 170 10.39 14.96 12.46
CA GLY A 170 11.16 14.46 11.33
C GLY A 170 10.82 13.04 10.93
N GLU A 171 11.76 12.37 10.24
CA GLU A 171 11.58 11.01 9.75
C GLU A 171 12.00 9.99 10.80
N VAL A 172 11.16 8.97 10.98
CA VAL A 172 11.48 7.76 11.75
C VAL A 172 11.58 6.62 10.74
N THR A 173 12.67 5.83 10.84
CA THR A 173 12.87 4.71 9.90
C THR A 173 11.78 3.65 10.06
N HIS A 174 11.50 2.91 9.00
CA HIS A 174 10.46 1.88 9.03
C HIS A 174 10.69 0.82 10.12
N THR A 175 11.95 0.48 10.37
CA THR A 175 12.33 -0.50 11.41
C THR A 175 12.12 0.02 12.83
N GLU A 176 12.25 1.32 13.06
CA GLU A 176 12.10 1.96 14.38
C GLU A 176 10.66 2.41 14.65
N LEU A 177 9.88 2.63 13.56
CA LEU A 177 8.56 3.23 13.66
C LEU A 177 7.59 2.47 14.60
N PRO A 178 7.52 1.13 14.60
CA PRO A 178 6.62 0.41 15.52
C PRO A 178 6.91 0.68 16.98
N GLU A 179 8.17 0.59 17.41
CA GLU A 179 8.57 0.87 18.80
C GLU A 179 8.35 2.35 19.18
N PHE A 180 8.54 3.24 18.22
CA PHE A 180 8.34 4.66 18.42
C PHE A 180 6.85 5.00 18.63
N ILE A 181 5.94 4.50 17.78
CA ILE A 181 4.53 4.91 17.81
C ILE A 181 3.67 4.13 18.82
N CYS A 182 4.07 2.92 19.25
CA CYS A 182 3.29 2.12 20.20
C CYS A 182 3.10 2.78 21.57
N GLN A 183 3.90 3.78 21.90
CA GLN A 183 3.87 4.53 23.16
C GLN A 183 2.78 5.60 23.17
N TYR A 184 2.31 6.06 22.01
CA TYR A 184 1.32 7.12 21.90
C TYR A 184 -0.08 6.67 22.30
N ARG A 185 -0.86 7.58 22.92
CA ARG A 185 -2.20 7.30 23.39
C ARG A 185 -3.17 6.91 22.27
N PHE A 186 -3.01 7.51 21.08
CA PHE A 186 -3.82 7.21 19.89
C PHE A 186 -3.06 7.57 18.61
N PHE A 187 -3.49 6.97 17.51
CA PHE A 187 -3.07 7.32 16.16
C PHE A 187 -4.12 8.21 15.51
N PHE A 188 -3.74 9.36 14.97
CA PHE A 188 -4.63 10.24 14.24
C PHE A 188 -4.37 10.21 12.74
N ASN A 189 -5.39 9.88 11.94
CA ASN A 189 -5.34 9.90 10.49
C ASN A 189 -6.21 11.03 9.91
N PRO A 190 -5.63 12.19 9.56
CA PRO A 190 -6.36 13.34 9.01
C PRO A 190 -6.64 13.23 7.51
N ILE A 191 -6.28 12.13 6.86
CA ILE A 191 -6.22 12.00 5.40
C ILE A 191 -7.62 11.96 4.79
N ARG A 192 -7.87 12.87 3.82
CA ARG A 192 -9.15 12.92 3.10
C ARG A 192 -9.23 11.94 1.94
N TYR A 193 -8.13 11.77 1.21
CA TYR A 193 -8.17 11.01 -0.02
C TYR A 193 -6.85 10.29 -0.29
N THR A 194 -6.88 8.99 -0.13
CA THR A 194 -5.81 8.03 -0.44
C THR A 194 -6.46 6.63 -0.51
N SER A 195 -5.69 5.60 -0.77
CA SER A 195 -6.15 4.21 -0.60
C SER A 195 -6.30 3.88 0.89
N LEU A 196 -5.32 3.22 1.44
CA LEU A 196 -5.16 2.95 2.87
C LEU A 196 -3.67 3.02 3.19
N GLY A 197 -3.30 3.88 4.13
CA GLY A 197 -1.90 4.01 4.54
C GLY A 197 -1.43 2.81 5.35
N LEU A 198 -0.23 2.29 5.06
CA LEU A 198 0.37 1.21 5.83
C LEU A 198 0.47 1.56 7.32
N ALA A 199 0.80 2.80 7.65
CA ALA A 199 0.89 3.27 9.04
C ALA A 199 -0.41 3.09 9.83
N VAL A 200 -1.59 3.19 9.20
CA VAL A 200 -2.88 2.88 9.84
C VAL A 200 -3.00 1.38 10.12
N CYS A 201 -2.63 0.55 9.15
CA CYS A 201 -2.65 -0.91 9.30
C CYS A 201 -1.72 -1.34 10.43
N GLU A 202 -0.51 -0.78 10.47
CA GLU A 202 0.51 -1.02 11.50
C GLU A 202 0.03 -0.56 12.88
N ALA A 203 -0.54 0.65 12.98
CA ALA A 203 -1.12 1.16 14.23
C ALA A 203 -2.21 0.23 14.77
N MET A 204 -3.13 -0.20 13.91
CA MET A 204 -4.19 -1.14 14.28
C MET A 204 -3.62 -2.52 14.70
N MET A 205 -2.62 -3.05 13.98
CA MET A 205 -1.96 -4.31 14.33
C MET A 205 -1.28 -4.27 15.70
N MET A 206 -0.72 -3.13 16.08
CA MET A 206 -0.15 -2.92 17.41
C MET A 206 -1.21 -2.73 18.53
N GLY A 207 -2.46 -2.49 18.14
CA GLY A 207 -3.53 -2.18 19.09
C GLY A 207 -3.59 -0.71 19.51
N ILE A 208 -3.03 0.20 18.73
CA ILE A 208 -3.17 1.65 18.95
C ILE A 208 -4.57 2.06 18.48
N PRO A 209 -5.39 2.73 19.31
CA PRO A 209 -6.71 3.19 18.88
C PRO A 209 -6.57 4.27 17.79
N VAL A 210 -7.28 4.09 16.69
CA VAL A 210 -7.25 5.00 15.54
C VAL A 210 -8.39 6.01 15.64
N VAL A 211 -8.07 7.29 15.45
CA VAL A 211 -9.02 8.38 15.22
C VAL A 211 -8.81 8.88 13.80
N ALA A 212 -9.84 8.91 12.96
CA ALA A 212 -9.67 9.17 11.53
C ALA A 212 -10.85 9.94 10.92
N LEU A 213 -10.59 10.63 9.81
CA LEU A 213 -11.68 11.07 8.94
C LEU A 213 -12.40 9.85 8.35
N ALA A 214 -13.74 9.90 8.34
CA ALA A 214 -14.61 8.85 7.79
C ALA A 214 -14.60 8.93 6.25
N THR A 215 -13.47 8.60 5.65
CA THR A 215 -13.24 8.69 4.21
C THR A 215 -12.60 7.42 3.67
N THR A 216 -12.75 7.19 2.38
CA THR A 216 -12.08 6.12 1.63
C THR A 216 -12.30 4.73 2.24
N GLU A 217 -11.28 3.88 2.29
CA GLU A 217 -11.36 2.52 2.84
C GLU A 217 -11.60 2.48 4.36
N LEU A 218 -11.28 3.55 5.10
CA LEU A 218 -11.43 3.58 6.56
C LEU A 218 -12.85 3.29 7.03
N ALA A 219 -13.85 3.70 6.25
CA ALA A 219 -15.26 3.43 6.55
C ALA A 219 -15.63 1.93 6.59
N THR A 220 -14.81 1.06 5.97
CA THR A 220 -15.01 -0.39 6.00
C THR A 220 -14.19 -1.10 7.07
N ILE A 221 -13.22 -0.40 7.66
CA ILE A 221 -12.24 -0.98 8.60
C ILE A 221 -12.59 -0.65 10.04
N ILE A 222 -13.02 0.60 10.29
CA ILE A 222 -13.31 1.07 11.64
C ILE A 222 -14.81 0.91 11.96
N CYS A 223 -15.10 0.16 13.00
CA CYS A 223 -16.41 0.17 13.64
C CYS A 223 -16.43 1.31 14.67
N ASN A 224 -17.12 2.41 14.31
CA ASN A 224 -17.09 3.67 15.05
C ASN A 224 -17.50 3.50 16.52
N GLY A 225 -16.63 3.91 17.45
CA GLY A 225 -16.81 3.79 18.88
C GLY A 225 -16.51 2.40 19.47
N GLN A 226 -16.18 1.41 18.63
CA GLN A 226 -15.81 0.05 19.04
C GLN A 226 -14.34 -0.25 18.77
N SER A 227 -13.88 -0.14 17.51
CA SER A 227 -12.52 -0.45 17.08
C SER A 227 -11.70 0.78 16.69
N GLY A 228 -12.24 1.95 16.87
CA GLY A 228 -11.66 3.25 16.56
C GLY A 228 -12.74 4.32 16.61
N PHE A 229 -12.36 5.55 16.27
CA PHE A 229 -13.28 6.64 16.06
C PHE A 229 -13.12 7.22 14.67
N MET A 230 -14.23 7.47 14.00
CA MET A 230 -14.24 8.17 12.73
C MET A 230 -15.42 9.12 12.62
N ASP A 231 -15.20 10.25 11.97
CA ASP A 231 -16.22 11.24 11.67
C ASP A 231 -15.79 12.06 10.44
N THR A 232 -16.72 12.72 9.79
CA THR A 232 -16.44 13.73 8.75
C THR A 232 -16.26 15.13 9.34
N ASP A 233 -16.67 15.34 10.60
CA ASP A 233 -16.47 16.58 11.35
C ASP A 233 -15.18 16.54 12.19
N PRO A 234 -14.16 17.36 11.86
CA PRO A 234 -12.93 17.44 12.65
C PRO A 234 -13.15 17.79 14.12
N ALA A 235 -14.16 18.63 14.44
CA ALA A 235 -14.45 18.99 15.82
C ALA A 235 -14.97 17.79 16.64
N ALA A 236 -15.74 16.90 16.01
CA ALA A 236 -16.16 15.65 16.65
C ALA A 236 -14.97 14.74 16.92
N LEU A 237 -14.00 14.65 15.97
CA LEU A 237 -12.77 13.88 16.16
C LEU A 237 -11.89 14.42 17.28
N ILE A 238 -11.74 15.75 17.39
CA ILE A 238 -10.99 16.40 18.47
C ILE A 238 -11.57 16.01 19.84
N LYS A 239 -12.89 16.01 20.00
CA LYS A 239 -13.54 15.56 21.25
C LYS A 239 -13.23 14.07 21.56
N LYS A 240 -13.09 13.23 20.52
CA LYS A 240 -12.70 11.81 20.73
C LYS A 240 -11.23 11.66 21.09
N MET A 241 -10.35 12.47 20.53
CA MET A 241 -8.93 12.52 20.94
C MET A 241 -8.80 12.93 22.41
N GLU A 242 -9.48 14.01 22.82
CA GLU A 242 -9.51 14.43 24.22
C GLU A 242 -10.08 13.35 25.16
N LEU A 243 -11.11 12.63 24.71
CA LEU A 243 -11.67 11.50 25.46
C LEU A 243 -10.64 10.39 25.68
N LEU A 244 -9.88 10.02 24.64
CA LEU A 244 -8.83 9.00 24.74
C LEU A 244 -7.67 9.44 25.62
N LEU A 245 -7.30 10.73 25.62
CA LEU A 245 -6.29 11.28 26.54
C LEU A 245 -6.72 11.13 27.99
N ARG A 246 -7.97 11.46 28.29
CA ARG A 246 -8.53 11.39 29.66
C ARG A 246 -8.83 9.97 30.16
N LYS A 247 -9.00 9.00 29.23
CA LYS A 247 -9.44 7.64 29.56
C LYS A 247 -8.53 6.58 28.92
N PRO A 248 -7.35 6.31 29.50
CA PRO A 248 -6.39 5.36 28.94
C PRO A 248 -6.94 3.93 28.82
N GLU A 249 -7.80 3.49 29.74
CA GLU A 249 -8.44 2.18 29.69
C GLU A 249 -9.39 2.05 28.48
N LEU A 250 -10.08 3.14 28.14
CA LEU A 250 -10.91 3.19 26.94
C LEU A 250 -10.05 3.12 25.68
N ALA A 251 -8.92 3.84 25.66
CA ALA A 251 -7.97 3.80 24.56
C ALA A 251 -7.46 2.37 24.34
N ALA A 252 -6.99 1.70 25.38
CA ALA A 252 -6.52 0.32 25.31
C ALA A 252 -7.61 -0.65 24.82
N ARG A 253 -8.84 -0.52 25.31
CA ARG A 253 -9.96 -1.37 24.90
C ARG A 253 -10.30 -1.18 23.42
N ILE A 254 -10.41 0.06 22.94
CA ILE A 254 -10.72 0.37 21.53
C ILE A 254 -9.59 -0.09 20.63
N GLY A 255 -8.34 0.12 21.01
CA GLY A 255 -7.19 -0.37 20.28
C GLY A 255 -7.15 -1.89 20.16
N ALA A 256 -7.46 -2.61 21.24
CA ALA A 256 -7.55 -4.07 21.24
C ALA A 256 -8.62 -4.60 20.27
N GLU A 257 -9.78 -3.94 20.19
CA GLU A 257 -10.81 -4.31 19.21
C GLU A 257 -10.38 -3.98 17.77
N GLY A 258 -9.67 -2.85 17.57
CA GLY A 258 -9.05 -2.51 16.28
C GLY A 258 -8.04 -3.55 15.84
N ARG A 259 -7.20 -4.05 16.75
CA ARG A 259 -6.23 -5.10 16.49
C ARG A 259 -6.87 -6.39 15.98
N LYS A 260 -7.98 -6.83 16.55
CA LYS A 260 -8.71 -8.04 16.08
C LYS A 260 -9.15 -7.92 14.62
N ILE A 261 -9.52 -6.71 14.17
CA ILE A 261 -9.85 -6.45 12.77
C ILE A 261 -8.61 -6.50 11.91
N ALA A 262 -7.52 -5.85 12.35
CA ALA A 262 -6.26 -5.81 11.62
C ALA A 262 -5.64 -7.20 11.47
N GLU A 263 -5.64 -8.03 12.50
CA GLU A 263 -5.16 -9.42 12.47
C GLU A 263 -5.90 -10.29 11.44
N ARG A 264 -7.16 -10.00 11.16
CA ARG A 264 -7.92 -10.70 10.12
C ARG A 264 -7.65 -10.13 8.72
N ARG A 265 -7.58 -8.78 8.59
CA ARG A 265 -7.50 -8.12 7.28
C ARG A 265 -6.08 -7.89 6.80
N PHE A 266 -5.15 -7.55 7.70
CA PHE A 266 -3.79 -7.11 7.36
C PHE A 266 -2.71 -8.11 7.74
N ASN A 267 -3.10 -9.34 7.99
CA ASN A 267 -2.18 -10.43 8.29
C ASN A 267 -1.27 -10.73 7.10
N ILE A 268 0.04 -10.80 7.35
CA ILE A 268 1.05 -11.01 6.30
C ILE A 268 0.94 -12.39 5.63
N GLN A 269 0.56 -13.43 6.38
CA GLN A 269 0.40 -14.77 5.82
C GLN A 269 -0.79 -14.83 4.85
N ARG A 270 -1.93 -14.12 5.15
CA ARG A 270 -3.03 -13.96 4.21
C ARG A 270 -2.55 -13.25 2.94
N PHE A 271 -1.86 -12.13 3.10
CA PHE A 271 -1.34 -11.33 1.99
C PHE A 271 -0.44 -12.14 1.06
N THR A 272 0.55 -12.85 1.61
CA THR A 272 1.45 -13.69 0.82
C THR A 272 0.71 -14.81 0.11
N LYS A 273 -0.23 -15.46 0.78
CA LYS A 273 -1.03 -16.54 0.18
C LYS A 273 -1.88 -16.04 -1.00
N GLU A 274 -2.55 -14.90 -0.86
CA GLU A 274 -3.36 -14.31 -1.92
C GLU A 274 -2.50 -13.92 -3.14
N TRP A 275 -1.31 -13.37 -2.91
CA TRP A 275 -0.36 -13.08 -3.99
C TRP A 275 0.17 -14.33 -4.67
N GLU A 276 0.52 -15.39 -3.91
CA GLU A 276 0.93 -16.67 -4.49
C GLU A 276 -0.15 -17.28 -5.37
N GLU A 277 -1.40 -17.28 -4.90
CA GLU A 277 -2.55 -17.79 -5.65
C GLU A 277 -2.77 -16.98 -6.93
N LEU A 278 -2.63 -15.65 -6.85
CA LEU A 278 -2.73 -14.78 -8.03
C LEU A 278 -1.62 -15.05 -9.04
N PHE A 279 -0.36 -15.14 -8.61
CA PHE A 279 0.75 -15.46 -9.51
C PHE A 279 0.56 -16.82 -10.19
N ARG A 280 0.18 -17.85 -9.44
CA ARG A 280 -0.10 -19.18 -10.01
C ARG A 280 -1.22 -19.13 -11.04
N THR A 281 -2.29 -18.40 -10.75
CA THR A 281 -3.42 -18.23 -11.67
C THR A 281 -3.01 -17.48 -12.94
N ALA A 282 -2.26 -16.41 -12.81
CA ALA A 282 -1.77 -15.62 -13.94
C ALA A 282 -0.90 -16.48 -14.88
N VAL A 283 0.04 -17.25 -14.31
CA VAL A 283 0.92 -18.12 -15.07
C VAL A 283 0.15 -19.29 -15.72
N ALA A 284 -0.78 -19.92 -15.00
CA ALA A 284 -1.58 -21.03 -15.53
C ALA A 284 -2.54 -20.60 -16.65
N SER A 285 -3.04 -19.36 -16.60
CA SER A 285 -3.94 -18.81 -17.63
C SER A 285 -3.23 -18.38 -18.89
N ALA A 286 -1.92 -18.23 -18.86
CA ALA A 286 -1.12 -17.99 -20.07
C ALA A 286 -1.17 -19.24 -20.94
N ARG A 287 -1.65 -19.11 -22.16
CA ARG A 287 -1.63 -20.21 -23.14
C ARG A 287 -0.18 -20.66 -23.30
N PRO A 288 0.11 -21.98 -23.23
CA PRO A 288 1.45 -22.47 -23.48
C PRO A 288 1.88 -21.97 -24.86
N ILE A 289 3.03 -21.30 -24.94
CA ILE A 289 3.70 -21.02 -26.21
C ILE A 289 3.99 -22.39 -26.79
N SER A 290 3.18 -22.84 -27.75
CA SER A 290 3.47 -24.04 -28.49
C SER A 290 4.80 -23.79 -29.21
N TYR A 291 5.85 -24.42 -28.74
CA TYR A 291 7.08 -24.57 -29.50
C TYR A 291 6.69 -25.31 -30.81
N ILE A 292 6.58 -24.58 -31.88
CA ILE A 292 6.55 -25.16 -33.20
C ILE A 292 7.98 -25.68 -33.45
N THR A 293 8.23 -26.87 -32.95
CA THR A 293 9.35 -27.67 -33.44
C THR A 293 9.02 -28.02 -34.88
N GLY A 294 9.61 -27.28 -35.82
CA GLY A 294 9.58 -27.64 -37.23
C GLY A 294 10.18 -29.02 -37.41
N GLN A 295 9.34 -30.03 -37.42
CA GLN A 295 9.71 -31.30 -38.06
C GLN A 295 9.67 -31.06 -39.58
N ALA A 296 10.84 -30.89 -40.15
CA ALA A 296 11.02 -31.05 -41.56
C ALA A 296 10.61 -32.49 -41.93
N SER A 297 9.44 -32.66 -42.50
CA SER A 297 9.06 -33.91 -43.16
C SER A 297 9.90 -34.05 -44.42
N GLY A 298 10.91 -34.92 -44.35
CA GLY A 298 11.60 -35.39 -45.51
C GLY A 298 10.65 -36.11 -46.46
N VAL A 299 10.52 -35.59 -47.66
CA VAL A 299 9.87 -36.28 -48.74
C VAL A 299 10.93 -37.19 -49.35
N GLU A 300 10.89 -38.48 -49.02
CA GLU A 300 11.51 -39.51 -49.83
C GLU A 300 10.63 -39.74 -51.05
N LYS A 301 11.22 -39.52 -52.23
CA LYS A 301 10.73 -40.01 -53.51
C LYS A 301 11.29 -41.40 -53.72
N GLU A 302 10.45 -42.42 -53.81
CA GLU A 302 10.77 -43.66 -54.56
C GLU A 302 9.77 -43.81 -55.70
N ILE A 303 10.37 -43.90 -56.84
CA ILE A 303 10.21 -44.63 -58.19
C ILE A 303 8.74 -45.03 -58.48
#